data_baf229fe9b888216033b6dc6bad45c96
#
_entry.id   baf229fe9b888216033b6dc6bad45c96
#
_cell.length_a   1.000
_cell.length_b   1.000
_cell.length_c   1.000
_cell.angle_alpha   90.00
_cell.angle_beta   90.00
_cell.angle_gamma   90.00
#
_symmetry.space_group_name_H-M   'P 1'
#
loop_
_entity.id
_entity.type
_entity.pdbx_description
1 polymer ?
#
loop_
_entity_poly.entity_id
_entity_poly.type
_entity_poly.pdbx_seq_one_letter_code
_entity_poly.pdbx_strand_id
1 'polypeptide(L)'
;MATDDRTWGSDWAVGLHVWTERDGQALLGPGRVELLEGIDRWHSISEAARRMGMSYRHAWLLVQGANEAAGEPLVVTATGGPRGGGARLTEPGRRAVAVYRELQARLRLTAEGLWPRLSRDSHADAVHVAAPVSLEEVLGQLFADYAVREPSVRVRSVFGASDELADHLLAGTPADLFLTADPGQLDRLRTHRLLTPGRPTVLAGNTLAAIAPADRPVVVRKPSDLRHPDIRRIAVAAPGSPLGGYTRAYLESLGLYDVLSHRSLEVDNARAVLAAVRAGRADVGLAYGSDAAGAAGCRLLFRVRRLPQPIRYAAAVLSLGRHRERARSLLGFLASPAATLRFRRCGFLSKPDSN
;
A
#
# COMPACT_ATOMS: atom_id res chain seq x y z
N MET A 1 8.16 37.49 22.86
CA MET A 1 7.61 36.51 21.93
C MET A 1 8.74 36.10 21.01
N ALA A 2 9.41 34.97 21.28
CA ALA A 2 10.46 34.44 20.43
C ALA A 2 9.76 33.80 19.22
N THR A 3 9.99 34.33 18.02
CA THR A 3 9.64 33.69 16.77
C THR A 3 10.47 32.42 16.64
N ASP A 4 9.81 31.27 16.69
CA ASP A 4 10.42 29.96 16.44
C ASP A 4 10.86 29.92 14.96
N ASP A 5 12.11 30.31 14.72
CA ASP A 5 12.72 30.45 13.40
C ASP A 5 13.29 29.09 12.90
N ARG A 6 12.53 28.02 13.15
CA ARG A 6 12.84 26.72 12.53
C ARG A 6 12.54 26.84 11.04
N THR A 7 13.61 26.98 10.27
CA THR A 7 13.53 26.99 8.80
C THR A 7 12.89 25.69 8.32
N TRP A 8 11.89 25.82 7.47
CA TRP A 8 11.17 24.70 6.87
C TRP A 8 12.14 23.73 6.19
N GLY A 9 12.15 22.45 6.61
CA GLY A 9 13.03 21.42 6.09
C GLY A 9 14.31 21.18 6.89
N SER A 10 14.58 21.90 7.99
CA SER A 10 15.78 21.68 8.83
C SER A 10 15.78 20.31 9.52
N ASP A 11 14.60 19.76 9.80
CA ASP A 11 14.41 18.52 10.56
C ASP A 11 13.89 17.36 9.69
N TRP A 12 13.96 17.49 8.38
CA TRP A 12 13.42 16.48 7.47
C TRP A 12 14.39 15.34 7.25
N ALA A 13 13.90 14.12 7.42
CA ALA A 13 14.58 12.91 6.99
C ALA A 13 13.97 12.42 5.67
N VAL A 14 14.84 11.98 4.75
CA VAL A 14 14.38 11.32 3.54
C VAL A 14 14.02 9.88 3.88
N GLY A 15 12.74 9.54 3.78
CA GLY A 15 12.28 8.16 3.80
C GLY A 15 12.40 7.54 2.41
N LEU A 16 13.11 6.41 2.29
CA LEU A 16 13.24 5.67 1.05
C LEU A 16 12.64 4.28 1.24
N HIS A 17 11.66 3.95 0.42
CA HIS A 17 11.20 2.58 0.23
C HIS A 17 11.94 1.97 -0.96
N VAL A 18 12.84 1.03 -0.67
CA VAL A 18 13.62 0.32 -1.68
C VAL A 18 13.16 -1.13 -1.69
N TRP A 19 12.84 -1.67 -2.85
CA TRP A 19 12.70 -3.11 -3.05
C TRP A 19 13.48 -3.52 -4.30
N THR A 20 13.92 -4.77 -4.28
CA THR A 20 14.58 -5.39 -5.43
C THR A 20 13.67 -6.48 -5.98
N GLU A 21 13.67 -6.61 -7.30
CA GLU A 21 12.84 -7.58 -8.02
C GLU A 21 13.73 -8.40 -8.96
N ARG A 22 13.32 -9.63 -9.20
CA ARG A 22 13.86 -10.49 -10.26
C ARG A 22 12.68 -11.06 -11.04
N ASP A 23 12.66 -10.84 -12.35
CA ASP A 23 11.59 -11.30 -13.24
C ASP A 23 10.18 -10.86 -12.79
N GLY A 24 10.06 -9.63 -12.24
CA GLY A 24 8.81 -9.08 -11.71
C GLY A 24 8.38 -9.69 -10.37
N GLN A 25 9.24 -10.47 -9.72
CA GLN A 25 9.03 -10.98 -8.37
C GLN A 25 9.84 -10.20 -7.36
N ALA A 26 9.18 -9.71 -6.31
CA ALA A 26 9.87 -9.02 -5.22
C ALA A 26 10.85 -9.99 -4.54
N LEU A 27 12.15 -9.66 -4.60
CA LEU A 27 13.21 -10.43 -3.97
C LEU A 27 13.43 -9.96 -2.54
N LEU A 28 13.78 -8.71 -2.35
CA LEU A 28 14.01 -8.09 -1.04
C LEU A 28 13.27 -6.76 -0.94
N GLY A 29 12.82 -6.47 0.26
CA GLY A 29 12.24 -5.21 0.68
C GLY A 29 12.48 -5.02 2.18
N PRO A 30 12.10 -3.88 2.79
CA PRO A 30 12.41 -3.60 4.19
C PRO A 30 12.01 -4.73 5.14
N GLY A 31 10.77 -5.19 5.08
CA GLY A 31 10.27 -6.25 5.97
C GLY A 31 10.93 -7.62 5.74
N ARG A 32 11.24 -8.00 4.48
CA ARG A 32 11.97 -9.24 4.20
C ARG A 32 13.40 -9.19 4.72
N VAL A 33 14.07 -8.06 4.53
CA VAL A 33 15.46 -7.89 5.01
C VAL A 33 15.51 -7.92 6.53
N GLU A 34 14.59 -7.25 7.21
CA GLU A 34 14.49 -7.29 8.66
C GLU A 34 14.22 -8.71 9.18
N LEU A 35 13.35 -9.47 8.51
CA LEU A 35 13.11 -10.87 8.82
C LEU A 35 14.37 -11.72 8.64
N LEU A 36 15.09 -11.55 7.53
CA LEU A 36 16.33 -12.28 7.26
C LEU A 36 17.41 -11.96 8.30
N GLU A 37 17.61 -10.70 8.66
CA GLU A 37 18.52 -10.28 9.73
C GLU A 37 18.11 -10.87 11.10
N GLY A 38 16.80 -10.90 11.36
CA GLY A 38 16.25 -11.54 12.55
C GLY A 38 16.56 -13.04 12.60
N ILE A 39 16.41 -13.73 11.47
CA ILE A 39 16.75 -15.17 11.35
C ILE A 39 18.24 -15.39 11.58
N ASP A 40 19.10 -14.56 11.01
CA ASP A 40 20.55 -14.68 11.19
C ASP A 40 20.96 -14.44 12.66
N ARG A 41 20.30 -13.50 13.32
CA ARG A 41 20.57 -13.14 14.72
C ARG A 41 20.06 -14.16 15.74
N TRP A 42 18.84 -14.70 15.52
CA TRP A 42 18.18 -15.57 16.50
C TRP A 42 18.15 -17.04 16.08
N HIS A 43 18.65 -17.37 14.92
CA HIS A 43 18.70 -18.72 14.36
C HIS A 43 17.33 -19.43 14.36
N SER A 44 16.23 -18.66 14.24
CA SER A 44 14.86 -19.14 14.32
C SER A 44 13.89 -18.25 13.54
N ILE A 45 13.14 -18.81 12.61
CA ILE A 45 12.05 -18.11 11.90
C ILE A 45 10.94 -17.73 12.90
N SER A 46 10.59 -18.64 13.82
CA SER A 46 9.56 -18.38 14.83
C SER A 46 9.87 -17.21 15.74
N GLU A 47 11.12 -17.14 16.22
CA GLU A 47 11.55 -16.06 17.11
C GLU A 47 11.64 -14.72 16.35
N ALA A 48 12.16 -14.72 15.12
CA ALA A 48 12.19 -13.55 14.27
C ALA A 48 10.77 -13.02 13.99
N ALA A 49 9.84 -13.90 13.59
CA ALA A 49 8.45 -13.57 13.35
C ALA A 49 7.78 -12.96 14.60
N ARG A 50 7.96 -13.61 15.76
CA ARG A 50 7.39 -13.13 17.04
C ARG A 50 7.85 -11.71 17.38
N ARG A 51 9.13 -11.41 17.19
CA ARG A 51 9.70 -10.08 17.47
C ARG A 51 9.23 -9.01 16.49
N MET A 52 8.91 -9.40 15.26
CA MET A 52 8.35 -8.51 14.23
C MET A 52 6.82 -8.42 14.30
N GLY A 53 6.17 -9.07 15.26
CA GLY A 53 4.72 -9.04 15.41
C GLY A 53 3.95 -9.76 14.29
N MET A 54 4.61 -10.66 13.54
CA MET A 54 3.98 -11.42 12.47
C MET A 54 3.81 -12.92 12.83
N SER A 55 2.88 -13.59 12.15
CA SER A 55 2.69 -15.03 12.33
C SER A 55 3.87 -15.82 11.74
N TYR A 56 4.19 -16.98 12.35
CA TYR A 56 5.20 -17.91 11.79
C TYR A 56 4.92 -18.27 10.33
N ARG A 57 3.65 -18.54 9.99
CA ARG A 57 3.23 -18.88 8.64
C ARG A 57 3.57 -17.78 7.64
N HIS A 58 3.31 -16.52 8.02
CA HIS A 58 3.63 -15.36 7.18
C HIS A 58 5.14 -15.22 6.98
N ALA A 59 5.92 -15.28 8.06
CA ALA A 59 7.38 -15.24 7.99
C ALA A 59 7.95 -16.35 7.12
N TRP A 60 7.39 -17.58 7.24
CA TRP A 60 7.82 -18.73 6.42
C TRP A 60 7.54 -18.52 4.93
N LEU A 61 6.37 -17.97 4.58
CA LEU A 61 6.02 -17.61 3.19
C LEU A 61 6.94 -16.53 2.63
N LEU A 62 7.31 -15.53 3.42
CA LEU A 62 8.27 -14.50 3.02
C LEU A 62 9.65 -15.08 2.73
N VAL A 63 10.12 -16.02 3.56
CA VAL A 63 11.38 -16.74 3.34
C VAL A 63 11.32 -17.60 2.08
N GLN A 64 10.25 -18.36 1.89
CA GLN A 64 10.04 -19.17 0.69
C GLN A 64 10.04 -18.32 -0.58
N GLY A 65 9.24 -17.23 -0.58
CA GLY A 65 9.18 -16.32 -1.72
C GLY A 65 10.52 -15.65 -2.02
N ALA A 66 11.34 -15.36 -0.98
CA ALA A 66 12.69 -14.86 -1.19
C ALA A 66 13.63 -15.90 -1.81
N ASN A 67 13.59 -17.13 -1.34
CA ASN A 67 14.36 -18.24 -1.90
C ASN A 67 13.97 -18.51 -3.37
N GLU A 68 12.68 -18.55 -3.67
CA GLU A 68 12.16 -18.75 -5.04
C GLU A 68 12.59 -17.61 -5.98
N ALA A 69 12.44 -16.36 -5.54
CA ALA A 69 12.84 -15.20 -6.34
C ALA A 69 14.36 -15.13 -6.56
N ALA A 70 15.16 -15.54 -5.57
CA ALA A 70 16.60 -15.63 -5.70
C ALA A 70 17.06 -16.74 -6.65
N GLY A 71 16.25 -17.80 -6.80
CA GLY A 71 16.63 -19.01 -7.54
C GLY A 71 17.62 -19.92 -6.79
N GLU A 72 17.92 -19.56 -5.54
CA GLU A 72 18.79 -20.34 -4.64
C GLU A 72 18.38 -20.08 -3.19
N PRO A 73 18.68 -21.01 -2.25
CA PRO A 73 18.31 -20.82 -0.85
C PRO A 73 19.07 -19.65 -0.20
N LEU A 74 18.34 -18.60 0.20
CA LEU A 74 18.87 -17.53 1.06
C LEU A 74 18.81 -17.90 2.53
N VAL A 75 17.84 -18.77 2.90
CA VAL A 75 17.67 -19.34 4.24
C VAL A 75 17.58 -20.84 4.13
N VAL A 76 18.29 -21.54 5.00
CA VAL A 76 18.20 -22.99 5.20
C VAL A 76 17.65 -23.28 6.58
N THR A 77 16.78 -24.29 6.65
CA THR A 77 16.21 -24.79 7.90
C THR A 77 16.83 -26.12 8.26
N ALA A 78 17.12 -26.34 9.54
CA ALA A 78 17.49 -27.64 10.06
C ALA A 78 16.25 -28.33 10.63
N THR A 79 16.01 -29.57 10.25
CA THR A 79 14.91 -30.40 10.77
C THR A 79 15.11 -30.62 12.29
N GLY A 80 14.04 -30.41 13.07
CA GLY A 80 14.12 -30.32 14.51
C GLY A 80 14.52 -31.60 15.24
N GLY A 81 15.39 -31.42 16.25
CA GLY A 81 15.53 -32.31 17.40
C GLY A 81 14.61 -31.87 18.54
N PRO A 82 14.76 -32.42 19.77
CA PRO A 82 13.92 -32.15 20.96
C PRO A 82 13.82 -30.67 21.39
N ARG A 83 14.60 -29.77 20.75
CA ARG A 83 14.62 -28.31 21.02
C ARG A 83 14.09 -27.44 19.88
N GLY A 84 13.41 -28.03 18.85
CA GLY A 84 12.89 -27.31 17.69
C GLY A 84 13.90 -27.17 16.55
N GLY A 85 13.44 -26.98 15.30
CA GLY A 85 14.28 -26.76 14.13
C GLY A 85 14.90 -25.36 14.12
N GLY A 86 16.18 -25.26 13.71
CA GLY A 86 16.87 -24.00 13.52
C GLY A 86 16.69 -23.45 12.10
N ALA A 87 16.92 -22.14 11.93
CA ALA A 87 17.03 -21.52 10.61
C ALA A 87 18.24 -20.58 10.60
N ARG A 88 18.92 -20.50 9.46
CA ARG A 88 20.06 -19.60 9.29
C ARG A 88 20.16 -19.09 7.88
N LEU A 89 20.74 -17.91 7.71
CA LEU A 89 21.12 -17.44 6.38
C LEU A 89 22.21 -18.29 5.77
N THR A 90 22.09 -18.49 4.47
CA THR A 90 23.18 -19.00 3.64
C THR A 90 24.19 -17.88 3.34
N GLU A 91 25.30 -18.21 2.70
CA GLU A 91 26.23 -17.17 2.22
C GLU A 91 25.59 -16.27 1.14
N PRO A 92 24.83 -16.79 0.14
CA PRO A 92 23.99 -15.96 -0.72
C PRO A 92 23.01 -15.07 0.05
N GLY A 93 22.37 -15.60 1.10
CA GLY A 93 21.43 -14.83 1.93
C GLY A 93 22.09 -13.64 2.64
N ARG A 94 23.26 -13.87 3.28
CA ARG A 94 24.03 -12.77 3.90
C ARG A 94 24.48 -11.73 2.89
N ARG A 95 24.94 -12.17 1.73
CA ARG A 95 25.35 -11.28 0.64
C ARG A 95 24.18 -10.45 0.12
N ALA A 96 23.02 -11.05 -0.08
CA ALA A 96 21.83 -10.37 -0.55
C ALA A 96 21.38 -9.29 0.44
N VAL A 97 21.36 -9.57 1.74
CA VAL A 97 21.07 -8.59 2.80
C VAL A 97 22.11 -7.47 2.80
N ALA A 98 23.40 -7.80 2.73
CA ALA A 98 24.47 -6.80 2.73
C ALA A 98 24.37 -5.86 1.53
N VAL A 99 24.15 -6.38 0.32
CA VAL A 99 23.98 -5.59 -0.91
C VAL A 99 22.74 -4.71 -0.82
N TYR A 100 21.63 -5.22 -0.30
CA TYR A 100 20.43 -4.42 -0.09
C TYR A 100 20.68 -3.26 0.89
N ARG A 101 21.33 -3.50 2.00
CA ARG A 101 21.66 -2.45 3.00
C ARG A 101 22.62 -1.40 2.43
N GLU A 102 23.60 -1.83 1.65
CA GLU A 102 24.51 -0.90 0.96
C GLU A 102 23.75 -0.04 -0.06
N LEU A 103 22.87 -0.64 -0.87
CA LEU A 103 22.03 0.08 -1.82
C LEU A 103 21.15 1.09 -1.10
N GLN A 104 20.46 0.68 -0.04
CA GLN A 104 19.61 1.54 0.77
C GLN A 104 20.41 2.73 1.35
N ALA A 105 21.60 2.47 1.91
CA ALA A 105 22.47 3.50 2.46
C ALA A 105 22.95 4.49 1.39
N ARG A 106 23.39 4.02 0.22
CA ARG A 106 23.82 4.88 -0.88
C ARG A 106 22.68 5.73 -1.43
N LEU A 107 21.50 5.15 -1.62
CA LEU A 107 20.33 5.89 -2.08
C LEU A 107 19.92 6.96 -1.06
N ARG A 108 19.98 6.64 0.25
CA ARG A 108 19.71 7.59 1.32
C ARG A 108 20.68 8.76 1.29
N LEU A 109 21.99 8.51 1.23
CA LEU A 109 23.02 9.56 1.13
C LEU A 109 22.82 10.42 -0.12
N THR A 110 22.50 9.82 -1.26
CA THR A 110 22.21 10.53 -2.49
C THR A 110 20.98 11.43 -2.33
N ALA A 111 19.91 10.90 -1.77
CA ALA A 111 18.68 11.64 -1.54
C ALA A 111 18.89 12.79 -0.53
N GLU A 112 19.60 12.54 0.56
CA GLU A 112 19.96 13.57 1.56
C GLU A 112 20.86 14.66 0.96
N GLY A 113 21.77 14.32 0.04
CA GLY A 113 22.61 15.28 -0.68
C GLY A 113 21.87 16.09 -1.74
N LEU A 114 20.82 15.55 -2.33
CA LEU A 114 19.98 16.24 -3.30
C LEU A 114 18.88 17.08 -2.64
N TRP A 115 18.44 16.68 -1.46
CA TRP A 115 17.35 17.31 -0.73
C TRP A 115 17.50 18.82 -0.49
N PRO A 116 18.66 19.35 -0.05
CA PRO A 116 18.86 20.78 0.11
C PRO A 116 18.75 21.58 -1.19
N ARG A 117 19.05 20.94 -2.35
CA ARG A 117 18.91 21.56 -3.67
C ARG A 117 17.44 21.62 -4.11
N LEU A 118 16.66 20.60 -3.75
CA LEU A 118 15.23 20.54 -4.05
C LEU A 118 14.42 21.45 -3.13
N SER A 119 14.85 21.64 -1.87
CA SER A 119 14.14 22.45 -0.89
C SER A 119 14.31 23.95 -1.09
N ARG A 120 15.38 24.41 -1.75
CA ARG A 120 15.66 25.86 -1.89
C ARG A 120 14.80 26.59 -2.93
N ASP A 121 14.37 25.92 -4.02
CA ASP A 121 13.80 26.62 -5.18
C ASP A 121 12.36 26.29 -5.58
N SER A 122 11.71 25.27 -5.04
CA SER A 122 10.38 24.88 -5.56
C SER A 122 9.34 24.41 -4.55
N HIS A 123 9.70 24.25 -3.27
CA HIS A 123 8.81 23.67 -2.28
C HIS A 123 8.03 24.69 -1.45
N ALA A 124 8.50 25.94 -1.38
CA ALA A 124 7.89 26.96 -0.54
C ALA A 124 6.42 27.29 -0.90
N ASP A 125 6.00 26.96 -2.13
CA ASP A 125 4.70 27.36 -2.67
C ASP A 125 3.79 26.21 -3.13
N ALA A 126 4.14 24.93 -2.83
CA ALA A 126 3.35 23.78 -3.24
C ALA A 126 2.47 23.24 -2.11
N VAL A 127 1.25 22.83 -2.43
CA VAL A 127 0.39 22.04 -1.54
C VAL A 127 0.87 20.61 -1.54
N HIS A 128 1.29 20.11 -0.39
CA HIS A 128 1.77 18.74 -0.21
C HIS A 128 0.63 17.81 0.16
N VAL A 129 0.43 16.77 -0.65
CA VAL A 129 -0.64 15.80 -0.51
C VAL A 129 -0.06 14.42 -0.25
N ALA A 130 -0.45 13.79 0.86
CA ALA A 130 -0.19 12.38 1.13
C ALA A 130 -1.45 11.57 0.78
N ALA A 131 -1.34 10.57 -0.08
CA ALA A 131 -2.49 9.82 -0.58
C ALA A 131 -2.17 8.33 -0.83
N PRO A 132 -3.17 7.44 -0.72
CA PRO A 132 -2.96 6.02 -1.00
C PRO A 132 -2.69 5.78 -2.49
N VAL A 133 -1.81 4.79 -2.77
CA VAL A 133 -1.40 4.41 -4.14
C VAL A 133 -2.60 4.13 -5.06
N SER A 134 -3.69 3.59 -4.51
CA SER A 134 -4.92 3.32 -5.29
C SER A 134 -5.61 4.57 -5.86
N LEU A 135 -5.24 5.77 -5.39
CA LEU A 135 -5.73 7.05 -5.91
C LEU A 135 -4.77 7.72 -6.91
N GLU A 136 -3.56 7.18 -7.13
CA GLU A 136 -2.51 7.85 -7.89
C GLU A 136 -2.96 8.29 -9.28
N GLU A 137 -3.58 7.39 -10.05
CA GLU A 137 -4.01 7.68 -11.40
C GLU A 137 -5.11 8.76 -11.45
N VAL A 138 -6.15 8.61 -10.64
CA VAL A 138 -7.28 9.55 -10.63
C VAL A 138 -6.88 10.91 -10.06
N LEU A 139 -6.02 10.95 -9.03
CA LEU A 139 -5.52 12.21 -8.48
C LEU A 139 -4.58 12.91 -9.44
N GLY A 140 -3.75 12.17 -10.21
CA GLY A 140 -2.92 12.76 -11.25
C GLY A 140 -3.74 13.54 -12.28
N GLN A 141 -4.86 12.97 -12.74
CA GLN A 141 -5.80 13.63 -13.64
C GLN A 141 -6.48 14.83 -12.97
N LEU A 142 -6.94 14.68 -11.73
CA LEU A 142 -7.60 15.77 -10.98
C LEU A 142 -6.64 16.91 -10.65
N PHE A 143 -5.38 16.64 -10.34
CA PHE A 143 -4.39 17.68 -10.10
C PHE A 143 -4.05 18.44 -11.37
N ALA A 144 -4.03 17.76 -12.54
CA ALA A 144 -3.90 18.44 -13.82
C ALA A 144 -5.11 19.35 -14.11
N ASP A 145 -6.34 18.87 -13.86
CA ASP A 145 -7.57 19.68 -13.99
C ASP A 145 -7.54 20.88 -13.01
N TYR A 146 -7.04 20.69 -11.78
CA TYR A 146 -6.92 21.75 -10.78
C TYR A 146 -5.87 22.80 -11.17
N ALA A 147 -4.74 22.38 -11.73
CA ALA A 147 -3.71 23.31 -12.19
C ALA A 147 -4.16 24.25 -13.32
N VAL A 148 -5.10 23.80 -14.16
CA VAL A 148 -5.74 24.67 -15.16
C VAL A 148 -6.65 25.71 -14.49
N ARG A 149 -7.34 25.33 -13.42
CA ARG A 149 -8.25 26.22 -12.68
C ARG A 149 -7.51 27.21 -11.77
N GLU A 150 -6.45 26.73 -11.14
CA GLU A 150 -5.65 27.50 -10.16
C GLU A 150 -4.16 27.45 -10.53
N PRO A 151 -3.75 28.16 -11.60
CA PRO A 151 -2.38 28.06 -12.13
C PRO A 151 -1.30 28.50 -11.14
N SER A 152 -1.67 29.30 -10.14
CA SER A 152 -0.77 29.76 -9.08
C SER A 152 -0.49 28.72 -8.00
N VAL A 153 -1.25 27.61 -7.97
CA VAL A 153 -1.13 26.57 -6.95
C VAL A 153 -0.46 25.35 -7.54
N ARG A 154 0.73 25.03 -7.05
CA ARG A 154 1.40 23.77 -7.36
C ARG A 154 0.93 22.71 -6.38
N VAL A 155 0.72 21.48 -6.86
CA VAL A 155 0.40 20.32 -6.03
C VAL A 155 1.53 19.31 -6.15
N ARG A 156 2.03 18.83 -5.02
CA ARG A 156 2.98 17.73 -4.94
C ARG A 156 2.37 16.61 -4.13
N SER A 157 2.47 15.40 -4.62
CA SER A 157 1.87 14.23 -3.99
C SER A 157 2.91 13.16 -3.68
N VAL A 158 2.73 12.52 -2.53
CA VAL A 158 3.43 11.30 -2.13
C VAL A 158 2.37 10.21 -2.03
N PHE A 159 2.63 9.08 -2.69
CA PHE A 159 1.74 7.94 -2.67
C PHE A 159 2.38 6.77 -1.92
N GLY A 160 1.60 6.12 -1.04
CA GLY A 160 2.04 5.00 -0.21
C GLY A 160 0.87 4.23 0.37
N ALA A 161 1.15 3.29 1.27
CA ALA A 161 0.12 2.67 2.08
C ALA A 161 -0.44 3.67 3.11
N SER A 162 -1.74 3.59 3.40
CA SER A 162 -2.40 4.59 4.27
C SER A 162 -1.85 4.62 5.69
N ASP A 163 -1.47 3.48 6.23
CA ASP A 163 -0.85 3.31 7.55
C ASP A 163 0.57 3.87 7.59
N GLU A 164 1.41 3.54 6.60
CA GLU A 164 2.77 4.08 6.46
C GLU A 164 2.76 5.60 6.33
N LEU A 165 1.85 6.15 5.50
CA LEU A 165 1.70 7.60 5.37
C LEU A 165 1.28 8.25 6.70
N ALA A 166 0.35 7.61 7.44
CA ALA A 166 -0.05 8.10 8.75
C ALA A 166 1.10 8.05 9.76
N ASP A 167 1.92 6.99 9.75
CA ASP A 167 3.11 6.87 10.60
C ASP A 167 4.14 7.97 10.28
N HIS A 168 4.37 8.26 9.01
CA HIS A 168 5.24 9.37 8.60
C HIS A 168 4.71 10.73 9.08
N LEU A 169 3.40 10.95 8.98
CA LEU A 169 2.78 12.20 9.48
C LEU A 169 2.89 12.30 11.00
N LEU A 170 2.72 11.20 11.73
CA LEU A 170 2.91 11.15 13.19
C LEU A 170 4.38 11.39 13.57
N ALA A 171 5.33 10.93 12.75
CA ALA A 171 6.75 11.19 12.91
C ALA A 171 7.17 12.62 12.52
N GLY A 172 6.21 13.48 12.09
CA GLY A 172 6.47 14.88 11.78
C GLY A 172 6.75 15.17 10.30
N THR A 173 6.57 14.21 9.38
CA THR A 173 6.67 14.49 7.94
C THR A 173 5.61 15.53 7.54
N PRO A 174 6.00 16.67 6.96
CA PRO A 174 5.04 17.71 6.66
C PRO A 174 4.20 17.36 5.43
N ALA A 175 2.89 17.61 5.57
CA ALA A 175 1.95 17.64 4.48
C ALA A 175 0.82 18.62 4.80
N ASP A 176 0.07 19.02 3.78
CA ASP A 176 -1.06 19.95 3.92
C ASP A 176 -2.39 19.22 3.88
N LEU A 177 -2.46 18.13 3.10
CA LEU A 177 -3.65 17.33 2.89
C LEU A 177 -3.31 15.83 2.99
N PHE A 178 -4.10 15.09 3.76
CA PHE A 178 -3.99 13.64 3.85
C PHE A 178 -5.27 12.99 3.33
N LEU A 179 -5.10 12.03 2.44
CA LEU A 179 -6.15 11.17 1.93
C LEU A 179 -5.88 9.72 2.39
N THR A 180 -6.94 8.98 2.66
CA THR A 180 -6.82 7.59 3.09
C THR A 180 -7.99 6.75 2.63
N ALA A 181 -7.75 5.46 2.39
CA ALA A 181 -8.78 4.43 2.20
C ALA A 181 -9.21 3.79 3.53
N ASP A 182 -8.51 4.10 4.63
CA ASP A 182 -8.77 3.61 5.96
C ASP A 182 -9.13 4.76 6.91
N PRO A 183 -10.42 4.92 7.27
CA PRO A 183 -10.85 5.97 8.20
C PRO A 183 -10.15 5.92 9.57
N GLY A 184 -9.71 4.74 10.02
CA GLY A 184 -8.97 4.58 11.29
C GLY A 184 -7.69 5.40 11.33
N GLN A 185 -7.04 5.63 10.20
CA GLN A 185 -5.84 6.47 10.13
C GLN A 185 -6.16 7.96 10.39
N LEU A 186 -7.33 8.43 9.97
CA LEU A 186 -7.77 9.79 10.31
C LEU A 186 -8.07 9.93 11.80
N ASP A 187 -8.63 8.90 12.43
CA ASP A 187 -8.88 8.91 13.87
C ASP A 187 -7.57 8.89 14.66
N ARG A 188 -6.56 8.13 14.22
CA ARG A 188 -5.20 8.18 14.78
C ARG A 188 -4.62 9.60 14.73
N LEU A 189 -4.63 10.23 13.55
CA LEU A 189 -4.12 11.60 13.38
C LEU A 189 -4.93 12.62 14.20
N ARG A 190 -6.25 12.44 14.33
CA ARG A 190 -7.10 13.30 15.15
C ARG A 190 -6.73 13.21 16.63
N THR A 191 -6.50 12.01 17.16
CA THR A 191 -6.06 11.78 18.54
C THR A 191 -4.77 12.53 18.83
N HIS A 192 -3.85 12.62 17.87
CA HIS A 192 -2.60 13.36 17.98
C HIS A 192 -2.70 14.84 17.57
N ARG A 193 -3.93 15.38 17.39
CA ARG A 193 -4.21 16.78 17.03
C ARG A 193 -3.57 17.25 15.72
N LEU A 194 -3.30 16.31 14.79
CA LEU A 194 -2.70 16.61 13.49
C LEU A 194 -3.73 17.01 12.42
N LEU A 195 -5.02 16.92 12.70
CA LEU A 195 -6.07 17.37 11.78
C LEU A 195 -6.61 18.74 12.17
N THR A 196 -6.95 19.56 11.16
CA THR A 196 -7.72 20.79 11.39
C THR A 196 -9.12 20.41 11.92
N PRO A 197 -9.77 21.31 12.71
CA PRO A 197 -11.14 21.10 13.17
C PRO A 197 -12.11 20.82 12.02
N GLY A 198 -13.02 19.87 12.24
CA GLY A 198 -14.04 19.47 11.27
C GLY A 198 -14.09 17.96 11.04
N ARG A 199 -15.07 17.53 10.26
CA ARG A 199 -15.19 16.14 9.83
C ARG A 199 -14.37 15.92 8.58
N PRO A 200 -13.71 14.76 8.43
CA PRO A 200 -13.07 14.37 7.17
C PRO A 200 -14.08 14.37 6.02
N THR A 201 -13.63 14.81 4.86
CA THR A 201 -14.46 14.85 3.66
C THR A 201 -14.37 13.51 2.92
N VAL A 202 -15.47 12.82 2.76
CA VAL A 202 -15.53 11.61 1.90
C VAL A 202 -15.56 12.05 0.44
N LEU A 203 -14.60 11.54 -0.33
CA LEU A 203 -14.41 11.89 -1.75
C LEU A 203 -15.03 10.85 -2.68
N ALA A 204 -14.82 9.57 -2.40
CA ALA A 204 -15.27 8.45 -3.21
C ALA A 204 -15.47 7.19 -2.37
N GLY A 205 -16.20 6.23 -2.92
CA GLY A 205 -16.23 4.86 -2.44
C GLY A 205 -15.49 3.92 -3.38
N ASN A 206 -15.31 2.68 -2.96
CA ASN A 206 -14.80 1.62 -3.82
C ASN A 206 -15.52 0.31 -3.49
N THR A 207 -15.25 -0.71 -4.30
CA THR A 207 -15.71 -2.07 -4.04
C THR A 207 -14.60 -3.05 -4.33
N LEU A 208 -14.84 -4.33 -4.05
CA LEU A 208 -13.98 -5.41 -4.50
C LEU A 208 -14.45 -5.92 -5.86
N ALA A 209 -13.51 -6.46 -6.61
CA ALA A 209 -13.74 -7.13 -7.88
C ALA A 209 -12.88 -8.39 -7.98
N ALA A 210 -13.42 -9.43 -8.60
CA ALA A 210 -12.65 -10.58 -9.02
C ALA A 210 -12.17 -10.38 -10.45
N ILE A 211 -10.90 -10.66 -10.70
CA ILE A 211 -10.23 -10.57 -11.99
C ILE A 211 -9.55 -11.88 -12.35
N ALA A 212 -9.38 -12.13 -13.63
CA ALA A 212 -8.61 -13.26 -14.16
C ALA A 212 -7.67 -12.78 -15.28
N PRO A 213 -6.66 -13.57 -15.68
CA PRO A 213 -5.90 -13.28 -16.90
C PRO A 213 -6.83 -13.14 -18.11
N ALA A 214 -6.55 -12.16 -18.98
CA ALA A 214 -7.42 -11.88 -20.12
C ALA A 214 -7.44 -13.03 -21.15
N ASP A 215 -6.33 -13.75 -21.25
CA ASP A 215 -6.09 -14.84 -22.21
C ASP A 215 -6.53 -16.23 -21.70
N ARG A 216 -6.99 -16.36 -20.46
CA ARG A 216 -7.42 -17.65 -19.89
C ARG A 216 -8.93 -17.73 -19.71
N PRO A 217 -9.56 -18.81 -20.16
CA PRO A 217 -10.99 -19.04 -19.92
C PRO A 217 -11.20 -19.49 -18.46
N VAL A 218 -11.59 -18.55 -17.59
CA VAL A 218 -11.99 -18.84 -16.21
C VAL A 218 -13.49 -18.57 -16.09
N VAL A 219 -14.26 -19.57 -15.67
CA VAL A 219 -15.72 -19.45 -15.51
C VAL A 219 -16.05 -19.19 -14.05
N VAL A 220 -15.97 -17.93 -13.66
CA VAL A 220 -16.33 -17.43 -12.32
C VAL A 220 -17.24 -16.22 -12.52
N ARG A 221 -18.50 -16.30 -12.07
CA ARG A 221 -19.52 -15.24 -12.24
C ARG A 221 -19.97 -14.65 -10.90
N LYS A 222 -19.78 -15.40 -9.80
CA LYS A 222 -20.18 -15.04 -8.45
C LYS A 222 -19.18 -15.58 -7.41
N PRO A 223 -19.21 -15.08 -6.19
CA PRO A 223 -18.21 -15.45 -5.16
C PRO A 223 -18.15 -16.94 -4.86
N SER A 224 -19.30 -17.65 -4.87
CA SER A 224 -19.32 -19.10 -4.61
C SER A 224 -18.54 -19.91 -5.65
N ASP A 225 -18.37 -19.39 -6.86
CA ASP A 225 -17.67 -20.07 -7.95
C ASP A 225 -16.14 -20.11 -7.71
N LEU A 226 -15.62 -19.29 -6.78
CA LEU A 226 -14.22 -19.34 -6.35
C LEU A 226 -13.84 -20.69 -5.71
N ARG A 227 -14.83 -21.48 -5.27
CA ARG A 227 -14.63 -22.86 -4.76
C ARG A 227 -14.34 -23.88 -5.85
N HIS A 228 -14.55 -23.52 -7.13
CA HIS A 228 -14.41 -24.48 -8.23
C HIS A 228 -13.01 -25.11 -8.23
N PRO A 229 -12.86 -26.44 -8.47
CA PRO A 229 -11.57 -27.11 -8.45
C PRO A 229 -10.54 -26.55 -9.44
N ASP A 230 -10.99 -26.00 -10.56
CA ASP A 230 -10.12 -25.38 -11.57
C ASP A 230 -9.47 -24.08 -11.09
N ILE A 231 -9.99 -23.47 -10.03
CA ILE A 231 -9.38 -22.32 -9.38
C ILE A 231 -8.36 -22.83 -8.36
N ARG A 232 -7.11 -22.94 -8.78
CA ARG A 232 -6.02 -23.48 -7.97
C ARG A 232 -5.34 -22.43 -7.11
N ARG A 233 -5.21 -21.19 -7.62
CA ARG A 233 -4.55 -20.08 -6.94
C ARG A 233 -5.37 -18.79 -7.03
N ILE A 234 -5.58 -18.15 -5.91
CA ILE A 234 -6.31 -16.87 -5.78
C ILE A 234 -5.35 -15.84 -5.20
N ALA A 235 -4.99 -14.83 -5.98
CA ALA A 235 -4.18 -13.73 -5.48
C ALA A 235 -5.01 -12.82 -4.58
N VAL A 236 -4.53 -12.60 -3.35
CA VAL A 236 -5.11 -11.72 -2.36
C VAL A 236 -4.02 -10.84 -1.77
N ALA A 237 -4.35 -9.61 -1.41
CA ALA A 237 -3.39 -8.75 -0.72
C ALA A 237 -3.19 -9.23 0.73
N ALA A 238 -2.00 -8.99 1.27
CA ALA A 238 -1.64 -9.38 2.63
C ALA A 238 -2.66 -8.83 3.66
N PRO A 239 -2.99 -9.60 4.71
CA PRO A 239 -4.01 -9.22 5.70
C PRO A 239 -3.77 -7.86 6.39
N GLY A 240 -2.51 -7.45 6.52
CA GLY A 240 -2.10 -6.15 7.06
C GLY A 240 -2.36 -4.97 6.11
N SER A 241 -2.62 -5.24 4.83
CA SER A 241 -2.95 -4.17 3.88
C SER A 241 -4.46 -3.86 3.90
N PRO A 242 -4.89 -2.63 3.59
CA PRO A 242 -6.31 -2.27 3.53
C PRO A 242 -7.11 -3.18 2.59
N LEU A 243 -6.60 -3.49 1.39
CA LEU A 243 -7.27 -4.41 0.47
C LEU A 243 -7.40 -5.81 1.06
N GLY A 244 -6.35 -6.31 1.73
CA GLY A 244 -6.35 -7.61 2.39
C GLY A 244 -7.39 -7.69 3.51
N GLY A 245 -7.49 -6.66 4.34
CA GLY A 245 -8.51 -6.56 5.39
C GLY A 245 -9.94 -6.59 4.83
N TYR A 246 -10.23 -5.79 3.80
CA TYR A 246 -11.54 -5.81 3.13
C TYR A 246 -11.84 -7.16 2.45
N THR A 247 -10.84 -7.76 1.80
CA THR A 247 -10.98 -9.05 1.13
C THR A 247 -11.28 -10.15 2.13
N ARG A 248 -10.55 -10.18 3.25
CA ARG A 248 -10.74 -11.13 4.33
C ARG A 248 -12.14 -11.00 4.93
N ALA A 249 -12.53 -9.82 5.38
CA ALA A 249 -13.85 -9.56 5.95
C ALA A 249 -14.99 -9.97 4.99
N TYR A 250 -14.82 -9.72 3.71
CA TYR A 250 -15.76 -10.12 2.68
C TYR A 250 -15.86 -11.65 2.56
N LEU A 251 -14.73 -12.36 2.44
CA LEU A 251 -14.73 -13.81 2.33
C LEU A 251 -15.25 -14.50 3.61
N GLU A 252 -14.93 -13.97 4.79
CA GLU A 252 -15.47 -14.43 6.07
C GLU A 252 -17.00 -14.28 6.12
N SER A 253 -17.53 -13.14 5.66
CA SER A 253 -18.98 -12.90 5.63
C SER A 253 -19.76 -13.88 4.74
N LEU A 254 -19.06 -14.54 3.82
CA LEU A 254 -19.62 -15.57 2.92
C LEU A 254 -19.28 -17.01 3.34
N GLY A 255 -18.53 -17.21 4.43
CA GLY A 255 -18.02 -18.52 4.84
C GLY A 255 -17.04 -19.12 3.81
N LEU A 256 -16.34 -18.26 3.06
CA LEU A 256 -15.40 -18.66 2.01
C LEU A 256 -13.95 -18.59 2.46
N TYR A 257 -13.62 -17.83 3.50
CA TYR A 257 -12.24 -17.53 3.86
C TYR A 257 -11.43 -18.79 4.16
N ASP A 258 -11.91 -19.67 5.04
CA ASP A 258 -11.20 -20.88 5.44
C ASP A 258 -11.00 -21.85 4.27
N VAL A 259 -12.03 -21.99 3.43
CA VAL A 259 -11.99 -22.88 2.25
C VAL A 259 -10.97 -22.39 1.21
N LEU A 260 -10.86 -21.07 1.03
CA LEU A 260 -9.98 -20.48 0.01
C LEU A 260 -8.57 -20.17 0.54
N SER A 261 -8.38 -20.15 1.85
CA SER A 261 -7.09 -19.82 2.47
C SER A 261 -5.95 -20.73 1.98
N HIS A 262 -6.23 -22.02 1.75
CA HIS A 262 -5.25 -22.99 1.25
C HIS A 262 -4.84 -22.79 -0.22
N ARG A 263 -5.61 -21.98 -0.96
CA ARG A 263 -5.36 -21.64 -2.38
C ARG A 263 -4.95 -20.17 -2.54
N SER A 264 -4.84 -19.43 -1.43
CA SER A 264 -4.48 -18.02 -1.46
C SER A 264 -3.01 -17.83 -1.76
N LEU A 265 -2.71 -17.04 -2.77
CA LEU A 265 -1.42 -16.44 -3.03
C LEU A 265 -1.42 -15.05 -2.42
N GLU A 266 -0.86 -14.92 -1.22
CA GLU A 266 -0.72 -13.64 -0.55
C GLU A 266 0.38 -12.80 -1.21
N VAL A 267 0.05 -11.55 -1.52
CA VAL A 267 0.96 -10.56 -2.13
C VAL A 267 0.85 -9.22 -1.37
N ASP A 268 1.86 -8.39 -1.46
CA ASP A 268 2.02 -7.24 -0.58
C ASP A 268 0.88 -6.20 -0.69
N ASN A 269 0.36 -5.95 -1.90
CA ASN A 269 -0.60 -4.87 -2.13
C ASN A 269 -1.49 -5.09 -3.37
N ALA A 270 -2.38 -4.15 -3.64
CA ALA A 270 -3.31 -4.20 -4.77
C ALA A 270 -2.61 -4.33 -6.14
N ARG A 271 -1.50 -3.61 -6.36
CA ARG A 271 -0.73 -3.72 -7.62
C ARG A 271 -0.13 -5.11 -7.79
N ALA A 272 0.37 -5.71 -6.72
CA ALA A 272 0.92 -7.05 -6.73
C ALA A 272 -0.15 -8.12 -7.03
N VAL A 273 -1.41 -7.91 -6.62
CA VAL A 273 -2.54 -8.77 -7.03
C VAL A 273 -2.72 -8.75 -8.55
N LEU A 274 -2.78 -7.55 -9.16
CA LEU A 274 -2.93 -7.44 -10.61
C LEU A 274 -1.73 -8.05 -11.34
N ALA A 275 -0.52 -7.81 -10.85
CA ALA A 275 0.70 -8.36 -11.41
C ALA A 275 0.72 -9.90 -11.35
N ALA A 276 0.30 -10.50 -10.22
CA ALA A 276 0.23 -11.94 -10.05
C ALA A 276 -0.76 -12.59 -11.03
N VAL A 277 -1.94 -11.96 -11.22
CA VAL A 277 -2.95 -12.43 -12.19
C VAL A 277 -2.41 -12.29 -13.61
N ARG A 278 -1.89 -11.13 -13.98
CA ARG A 278 -1.35 -10.85 -15.31
C ARG A 278 -0.22 -11.80 -15.70
N ALA A 279 0.65 -12.12 -14.76
CA ALA A 279 1.74 -13.09 -14.96
C ALA A 279 1.28 -14.55 -14.93
N GLY A 280 -0.02 -14.83 -14.76
CA GLY A 280 -0.56 -16.19 -14.68
C GLY A 280 -0.13 -16.96 -13.43
N ARG A 281 0.38 -16.28 -12.40
CA ARG A 281 0.73 -16.88 -11.11
C ARG A 281 -0.50 -17.21 -10.26
N ALA A 282 -1.62 -16.56 -10.55
CA ALA A 282 -2.92 -16.85 -9.98
C ALA A 282 -3.98 -16.95 -11.08
N ASP A 283 -4.98 -17.81 -10.88
CA ASP A 283 -6.09 -18.00 -11.79
C ASP A 283 -7.13 -16.89 -11.62
N VAL A 284 -7.28 -16.38 -10.39
CA VAL A 284 -8.16 -15.29 -10.01
C VAL A 284 -7.44 -14.37 -9.03
N GLY A 285 -7.74 -13.08 -9.06
CA GLY A 285 -7.32 -12.10 -8.06
C GLY A 285 -8.50 -11.34 -7.51
N LEU A 286 -8.43 -10.99 -6.21
CA LEU A 286 -9.37 -10.07 -5.57
C LEU A 286 -8.72 -8.71 -5.44
N ALA A 287 -9.20 -7.74 -6.21
CA ALA A 287 -8.66 -6.39 -6.34
C ALA A 287 -9.71 -5.33 -6.02
N TYR A 288 -9.32 -4.07 -5.96
CA TYR A 288 -10.30 -2.98 -5.95
C TYR A 288 -11.04 -2.88 -7.28
N GLY A 289 -12.31 -2.50 -7.22
CA GLY A 289 -13.13 -2.30 -8.41
C GLY A 289 -12.60 -1.21 -9.36
N SER A 290 -11.96 -0.17 -8.82
CA SER A 290 -11.25 0.85 -9.58
C SER A 290 -10.08 0.27 -10.37
N ASP A 291 -9.24 -0.53 -9.69
CA ASP A 291 -8.05 -1.13 -10.31
C ASP A 291 -8.44 -2.14 -11.40
N ALA A 292 -9.53 -2.88 -11.17
CA ALA A 292 -10.06 -3.84 -12.14
C ALA A 292 -10.61 -3.18 -13.42
N ALA A 293 -11.03 -1.90 -13.34
CA ALA A 293 -11.63 -1.19 -14.46
C ALA A 293 -10.60 -0.82 -15.55
N GLY A 294 -9.33 -0.60 -15.16
CA GLY A 294 -8.24 -0.21 -16.06
C GLY A 294 -7.16 -1.28 -16.25
N ALA A 295 -7.35 -2.48 -15.71
CA ALA A 295 -6.31 -3.51 -15.64
C ALA A 295 -6.01 -4.13 -17.01
N ALA A 296 -5.05 -3.57 -17.75
CA ALA A 296 -4.56 -4.19 -18.98
C ALA A 296 -4.05 -5.62 -18.69
N GLY A 297 -4.42 -6.57 -19.56
CA GLY A 297 -4.05 -7.98 -19.43
C GLY A 297 -4.87 -8.76 -18.39
N CYS A 298 -5.84 -8.12 -17.73
CA CYS A 298 -6.80 -8.75 -16.84
C CYS A 298 -8.22 -8.60 -17.35
N ARG A 299 -9.06 -9.57 -17.04
CA ARG A 299 -10.49 -9.58 -17.33
C ARG A 299 -11.28 -9.51 -16.04
N LEU A 300 -12.24 -8.60 -15.96
CA LEU A 300 -13.18 -8.51 -14.86
C LEU A 300 -14.14 -9.73 -14.91
N LEU A 301 -14.24 -10.44 -13.81
CA LEU A 301 -15.16 -11.59 -13.64
C LEU A 301 -16.49 -11.13 -13.03
N PHE A 302 -16.42 -10.52 -11.85
CA PHE A 302 -17.56 -9.90 -11.17
C PHE A 302 -17.13 -8.75 -10.26
N ARG A 303 -18.08 -7.86 -9.96
CA ARG A 303 -17.93 -6.83 -8.91
C ARG A 303 -18.74 -7.22 -7.68
N VAL A 304 -18.19 -6.98 -6.51
CA VAL A 304 -18.90 -7.18 -5.24
C VAL A 304 -19.95 -6.08 -5.09
N ARG A 305 -21.20 -6.48 -4.88
CA ARG A 305 -22.33 -5.52 -4.74
C ARG A 305 -22.41 -4.90 -3.35
N ARG A 306 -22.14 -5.70 -2.32
CA ARG A 306 -22.19 -5.28 -0.92
C ARG A 306 -20.99 -5.80 -0.17
N LEU A 307 -20.36 -4.94 0.60
CA LEU A 307 -19.27 -5.26 1.51
C LEU A 307 -19.77 -5.17 2.95
N PRO A 308 -19.27 -5.99 3.89
CA PRO A 308 -19.55 -5.85 5.31
C PRO A 308 -19.17 -4.48 5.85
N GLN A 309 -18.05 -3.93 5.33
CA GLN A 309 -17.60 -2.58 5.60
C GLN A 309 -17.39 -1.83 4.27
N PRO A 310 -18.00 -0.66 4.10
CA PRO A 310 -17.84 0.11 2.87
C PRO A 310 -16.42 0.68 2.76
N ILE A 311 -15.80 0.52 1.61
CA ILE A 311 -14.52 1.17 1.30
C ILE A 311 -14.79 2.64 1.02
N ARG A 312 -14.21 3.53 1.80
CA ARG A 312 -14.39 4.98 1.67
C ARG A 312 -13.04 5.67 1.61
N TYR A 313 -12.87 6.50 0.61
CA TYR A 313 -11.73 7.42 0.55
C TYR A 313 -12.12 8.73 1.18
N ALA A 314 -11.44 9.08 2.24
CA ALA A 314 -11.67 10.31 2.97
C ALA A 314 -10.40 11.16 3.02
N ALA A 315 -10.57 12.47 3.13
CA ALA A 315 -9.49 13.44 3.18
C ALA A 315 -9.69 14.43 4.33
N ALA A 316 -8.57 14.89 4.88
CA ALA A 316 -8.55 15.94 5.88
C ALA A 316 -7.33 16.85 5.69
N VAL A 317 -7.53 18.16 5.97
CA VAL A 317 -6.44 19.14 6.00
C VAL A 317 -5.67 18.98 7.31
N LEU A 318 -4.34 18.99 7.21
CA LEU A 318 -3.45 18.81 8.35
C LEU A 318 -3.22 20.14 9.09
N SER A 319 -3.17 20.07 10.44
CA SER A 319 -3.02 21.27 11.29
C SER A 319 -1.63 21.90 11.19
N LEU A 320 -0.60 21.09 10.92
CA LEU A 320 0.79 21.55 10.76
C LEU A 320 1.13 21.93 9.32
N GLY A 321 0.19 21.75 8.38
CA GLY A 321 0.37 22.13 6.98
C GLY A 321 0.60 23.64 6.81
N ARG A 322 1.55 24.01 5.95
CA ARG A 322 1.90 25.41 5.66
C ARG A 322 0.85 26.11 4.81
N HIS A 323 0.24 25.37 3.88
CA HIS A 323 -0.68 25.92 2.88
C HIS A 323 -2.13 25.50 3.16
N ARG A 324 -2.57 25.60 4.42
CA ARG A 324 -3.90 25.13 4.86
C ARG A 324 -5.07 25.70 4.04
N GLU A 325 -5.02 26.98 3.66
CA GLU A 325 -6.07 27.59 2.84
C GLU A 325 -6.08 27.01 1.42
N ARG A 326 -4.91 26.88 0.79
CA ARG A 326 -4.78 26.24 -0.52
C ARG A 326 -5.17 24.75 -0.45
N ALA A 327 -4.84 24.06 0.63
CA ALA A 327 -5.26 22.69 0.86
C ALA A 327 -6.78 22.55 1.03
N ARG A 328 -7.44 23.52 1.69
CA ARG A 328 -8.91 23.57 1.76
C ARG A 328 -9.53 23.84 0.39
N SER A 329 -8.96 24.73 -0.42
CA SER A 329 -9.41 24.97 -1.80
C SER A 329 -9.28 23.71 -2.65
N LEU A 330 -8.11 23.02 -2.59
CA LEU A 330 -7.89 21.75 -3.27
C LEU A 330 -8.88 20.68 -2.79
N LEU A 331 -9.10 20.54 -1.48
CA LEU A 331 -10.06 19.59 -0.92
C LEU A 331 -11.49 19.90 -1.40
N GLY A 332 -11.88 21.17 -1.45
CA GLY A 332 -13.15 21.61 -2.03
C GLY A 332 -13.30 21.22 -3.49
N PHE A 333 -12.24 21.38 -4.28
CA PHE A 333 -12.22 20.92 -5.67
C PHE A 333 -12.35 19.39 -5.77
N LEU A 334 -11.59 18.64 -4.97
CA LEU A 334 -11.66 17.15 -4.97
C LEU A 334 -13.03 16.63 -4.52
N ALA A 335 -13.77 17.40 -3.73
CA ALA A 335 -15.14 17.08 -3.30
C ALA A 335 -16.23 17.56 -4.28
N SER A 336 -15.87 18.26 -5.35
CA SER A 336 -16.79 18.84 -6.32
C SER A 336 -17.51 17.78 -7.16
N PRO A 337 -18.66 18.14 -7.79
CA PRO A 337 -19.35 17.26 -8.74
C PRO A 337 -18.46 16.82 -9.93
N ALA A 338 -17.61 17.73 -10.41
CA ALA A 338 -16.70 17.44 -11.51
C ALA A 338 -15.66 16.36 -11.10
N ALA A 339 -15.05 16.48 -9.92
CA ALA A 339 -14.15 15.48 -9.38
C ALA A 339 -14.88 14.15 -9.12
N THR A 340 -16.10 14.18 -8.60
CA THR A 340 -16.94 12.98 -8.42
C THR A 340 -17.14 12.24 -9.73
N LEU A 341 -17.41 12.96 -10.83
CA LEU A 341 -17.54 12.36 -12.15
C LEU A 341 -16.23 11.73 -12.62
N ARG A 342 -15.09 12.36 -12.35
CA ARG A 342 -13.76 11.82 -12.66
C ARG A 342 -13.49 10.52 -11.89
N PHE A 343 -13.76 10.50 -10.58
CA PHE A 343 -13.68 9.29 -9.77
C PHE A 343 -14.51 8.15 -10.35
N ARG A 344 -15.76 8.42 -10.75
CA ARG A 344 -16.63 7.42 -11.38
C ARG A 344 -16.07 6.88 -12.69
N ARG A 345 -15.52 7.74 -13.56
CA ARG A 345 -14.88 7.31 -14.81
C ARG A 345 -13.68 6.41 -14.60
N CYS A 346 -12.93 6.62 -13.49
CA CYS A 346 -11.85 5.73 -13.06
C CYS A 346 -12.32 4.50 -12.26
N GLY A 347 -13.63 4.19 -12.26
CA GLY A 347 -14.16 2.96 -11.66
C GLY A 347 -14.46 3.02 -10.16
N PHE A 348 -14.32 4.18 -9.52
CA PHE A 348 -14.72 4.39 -8.14
C PHE A 348 -16.25 4.54 -8.01
N LEU A 349 -16.76 4.28 -6.83
CA LEU A 349 -18.15 4.55 -6.50
C LEU A 349 -18.32 6.02 -6.12
N SER A 350 -19.52 6.56 -6.36
CA SER A 350 -19.89 7.87 -5.80
C SER A 350 -19.74 7.84 -4.29
N LYS A 351 -19.46 9.00 -3.69
CA LYS A 351 -19.52 9.11 -2.23
C LYS A 351 -20.91 8.64 -1.78
N PRO A 352 -20.99 7.79 -0.74
CA PRO A 352 -22.29 7.46 -0.15
C PRO A 352 -22.92 8.74 0.37
N ASP A 353 -24.24 8.86 0.19
CA ASP A 353 -25.01 9.98 0.74
C ASP A 353 -24.70 10.07 2.24
N SER A 354 -24.44 11.27 2.68
CA SER A 354 -24.21 11.56 4.10
C SER A 354 -25.54 11.40 4.83
N ASN A 355 -25.75 10.25 5.45
CA ASN A 355 -26.79 10.12 6.49
C ASN A 355 -26.29 10.69 7.79
#